data_170847e21331b86a870a0f4838537cad
#
_entry.id   170847e21331b86a870a0f4838537cad
#
_cell.length_a   1.000
_cell.length_b   1.000
_cell.length_c   1.000
_cell.angle_alpha   90.00
_cell.angle_beta   90.00
_cell.angle_gamma   90.00
#
_symmetry.space_group_name_H-M   'P 1'
#
loop_
_entity.id
_entity.type
_entity.pdbx_description
1 polymer ?
#
loop_
_entity_poly.entity_id
_entity_poly.type
_entity_poly.pdbx_seq_one_letter_code
_entity_poly.pdbx_strand_id
1 'polypeptide(L)'
;MGKRRREAEKQRKKKEKAERARQRRAEGGGVEIASLEDLQPAAVNAEVEKVMANGRTVIAGEEQLVGGTSGPPVRLFVGGLSFDTTPDDLKELFGTIGIVVDAMVVYDRDTGDPRGFGFVTMGDRKLASKAMRELSGHELQGRNIRVDMATER
;
A
#
# COMPACT_ATOMS: atom_id res chain seq x y z
N MET A 1 -36.16 25.47 20.95
CA MET A 1 -34.90 25.97 21.54
C MET A 1 -33.73 24.98 21.48
N GLY A 2 -33.78 23.96 20.70
CA GLY A 2 -32.71 22.95 20.58
C GLY A 2 -31.55 23.26 19.64
N LYS A 3 -31.68 24.23 18.74
CA LYS A 3 -30.65 24.49 17.70
C LYS A 3 -29.35 25.11 18.27
N ARG A 4 -29.46 26.00 19.25
CA ARG A 4 -28.29 26.66 19.85
C ARG A 4 -27.40 25.71 20.68
N ARG A 5 -28.00 24.71 21.33
CA ARG A 5 -27.25 23.69 22.09
C ARG A 5 -26.44 22.77 21.19
N ARG A 6 -27.00 22.38 20.05
CA ARG A 6 -26.30 21.49 19.08
C ARG A 6 -25.14 22.19 18.39
N GLU A 7 -25.26 23.48 18.11
CA GLU A 7 -24.19 24.29 17.54
C GLU A 7 -23.03 24.51 18.52
N ALA A 8 -23.33 24.81 19.76
CA ALA A 8 -22.33 24.97 20.82
C ALA A 8 -21.57 23.63 21.06
N GLU A 9 -22.27 22.50 21.04
CA GLU A 9 -21.68 21.19 21.20
C GLU A 9 -20.78 20.80 20.00
N LYS A 10 -21.20 21.11 18.77
CA LYS A 10 -20.39 20.93 17.57
C LYS A 10 -19.11 21.79 17.61
N GLN A 11 -19.21 23.02 18.05
CA GLN A 11 -18.06 23.91 18.19
C GLN A 11 -17.09 23.45 19.29
N ARG A 12 -17.61 22.97 20.43
CA ARG A 12 -16.79 22.38 21.48
C ARG A 12 -16.03 21.14 21.01
N LYS A 13 -16.70 20.22 20.33
CA LYS A 13 -16.05 19.01 19.75
C LYS A 13 -15.00 19.38 18.71
N LYS A 14 -15.29 20.37 17.86
CA LYS A 14 -14.34 20.84 16.85
C LYS A 14 -13.11 21.52 17.48
N LYS A 15 -13.32 22.30 18.52
CA LYS A 15 -12.25 22.97 19.26
C LYS A 15 -11.39 21.98 20.06
N GLU A 16 -12.01 21.01 20.71
CA GLU A 16 -11.34 19.93 21.44
C GLU A 16 -10.51 19.03 20.51
N LYS A 17 -11.05 18.69 19.35
CA LYS A 17 -10.34 17.90 18.34
C LYS A 17 -9.14 18.67 17.76
N ALA A 18 -9.27 19.97 17.54
CA ALA A 18 -8.19 20.82 17.08
C ALA A 18 -7.10 20.99 18.13
N GLU A 19 -7.49 21.09 19.42
CA GLU A 19 -6.56 21.20 20.53
C GLU A 19 -5.78 19.90 20.77
N ARG A 20 -6.44 18.75 20.68
CA ARG A 20 -5.77 17.43 20.72
C ARG A 20 -4.80 17.23 19.55
N ALA A 21 -5.14 17.71 18.37
CA ALA A 21 -4.25 17.66 17.22
C ALA A 21 -3.03 18.57 17.38
N ARG A 22 -3.20 19.74 18.03
CA ARG A 22 -2.10 20.63 18.39
C ARG A 22 -1.19 20.03 19.47
N GLN A 23 -1.76 19.40 20.50
CA GLN A 23 -1.00 18.72 21.54
C GLN A 23 -0.18 17.54 20.98
N ARG A 24 -0.76 16.73 20.12
CA ARG A 24 -0.03 15.66 19.44
C ARG A 24 1.12 16.18 18.57
N ARG A 25 0.95 17.35 17.95
CA ARG A 25 2.02 18.01 17.19
C ARG A 25 3.10 18.59 18.11
N ALA A 26 2.73 19.09 19.27
CA ALA A 26 3.68 19.62 20.25
C ALA A 26 4.46 18.51 20.97
N GLU A 27 3.82 17.39 21.28
CA GLU A 27 4.48 16.22 21.87
C GLU A 27 5.24 15.37 20.85
N GLY A 28 4.76 15.31 19.60
CA GLY A 28 5.48 14.68 18.49
C GLY A 28 6.61 15.56 17.92
N GLY A 29 6.65 16.81 18.27
CA GLY A 29 7.70 17.75 17.92
C GLY A 29 8.99 17.58 18.71
N GLY A 30 9.02 16.61 19.62
CA GLY A 30 10.24 16.16 20.29
C GLY A 30 11.15 15.26 19.46
N VAL A 31 10.85 15.05 18.20
CA VAL A 31 11.88 14.64 17.26
C VAL A 31 12.74 15.87 17.01
N GLU A 32 13.72 15.99 17.85
CA GLU A 32 14.70 17.05 17.81
C GLU A 32 15.31 17.16 16.43
N ILE A 33 14.81 18.08 15.64
CA ILE A 33 15.45 18.58 14.44
C ILE A 33 16.87 19.09 14.77
N ALA A 34 17.13 19.42 16.03
CA ALA A 34 18.44 19.81 16.55
C ALA A 34 19.50 18.70 16.44
N SER A 35 19.14 17.43 16.44
CA SER A 35 20.08 16.33 16.22
C SER A 35 20.47 16.12 14.76
N LEU A 36 19.73 16.74 13.84
CA LEU A 36 20.08 16.74 12.41
C LEU A 36 21.13 17.79 12.05
N GLU A 37 21.38 18.79 12.89
CA GLU A 37 22.45 19.75 12.68
C GLU A 37 23.84 19.20 12.99
N ASP A 38 23.95 18.17 13.81
CA ASP A 38 25.20 17.47 14.10
C ASP A 38 25.60 16.43 13.05
N LEU A 39 24.70 16.05 12.14
CA LEU A 39 25.02 15.24 10.97
C LEU A 39 25.65 16.16 9.93
N GLN A 40 26.94 16.09 9.79
CA GLN A 40 27.72 16.83 8.80
C GLN A 40 27.09 16.66 7.41
N PRO A 41 26.58 17.72 6.79
CA PRO A 41 25.86 17.64 5.52
C PRO A 41 26.73 17.14 4.34
N ALA A 42 28.05 17.16 4.50
CA ALA A 42 29.00 16.73 3.49
C ALA A 42 29.03 15.20 3.24
N ALA A 43 28.71 14.38 4.26
CA ALA A 43 28.72 12.92 4.12
C ALA A 43 27.42 12.39 3.49
N VAL A 44 26.31 13.07 3.69
CA VAL A 44 25.01 12.68 3.15
C VAL A 44 24.87 13.07 1.68
N ASN A 45 25.42 14.21 1.29
CA ASN A 45 25.35 14.69 -0.09
C ASN A 45 26.18 13.87 -1.08
N ALA A 46 27.30 13.30 -0.64
CA ALA A 46 28.15 12.46 -1.51
C ALA A 46 27.50 11.10 -1.84
N GLU A 47 26.76 10.52 -0.93
CA GLU A 47 26.03 9.27 -1.18
C GLU A 47 24.73 9.49 -1.98
N VAL A 48 24.03 10.59 -1.73
CA VAL A 48 22.81 10.93 -2.45
C VAL A 48 23.09 11.30 -3.92
N GLU A 49 24.17 12.02 -4.20
CA GLU A 49 24.58 12.33 -5.58
C GLU A 49 24.94 11.08 -6.39
N LYS A 50 25.60 10.11 -5.75
CA LYS A 50 25.98 8.86 -6.40
C LYS A 50 24.78 7.95 -6.69
N VAL A 51 23.73 8.05 -5.90
CA VAL A 51 22.47 7.31 -6.07
C VAL A 51 21.61 7.91 -7.18
N MET A 52 21.60 9.24 -7.32
CA MET A 52 20.85 9.91 -8.39
C MET A 52 21.43 9.71 -9.78
N ALA A 53 22.74 9.53 -9.90
CA ALA A 53 23.41 9.33 -11.19
C ALA A 53 23.05 8.01 -11.88
N ASN A 54 22.60 6.99 -11.14
CA ASN A 54 22.26 5.66 -11.68
C ASN A 54 20.76 5.30 -11.66
N GLY A 55 19.89 6.20 -11.24
CA GLY A 55 18.46 5.97 -11.22
C GLY A 55 18.00 4.79 -10.34
N ARG A 56 18.85 4.34 -9.41
CA ARG A 56 18.55 3.25 -8.48
C ARG A 56 18.62 3.80 -7.05
N THR A 57 17.50 3.90 -6.41
CA THR A 57 17.44 4.19 -4.98
C THR A 57 17.79 2.91 -4.23
N VAL A 58 19.02 2.78 -3.80
CA VAL A 58 19.43 1.69 -2.91
C VAL A 58 19.34 2.20 -1.48
N ILE A 59 18.34 1.77 -0.77
CA ILE A 59 18.27 1.97 0.68
C ILE A 59 19.15 0.89 1.32
N ALA A 60 20.24 1.32 1.94
CA ALA A 60 21.16 0.42 2.61
C ALA A 60 20.46 -0.32 3.75
N GLY A 61 20.31 -1.63 3.65
CA GLY A 61 19.83 -2.51 4.71
C GLY A 61 18.77 -3.52 4.36
N GLU A 62 18.03 -3.32 3.29
CA GLU A 62 17.10 -4.31 2.76
C GLU A 62 17.16 -4.29 1.24
N GLU A 63 17.55 -5.41 0.66
CA GLU A 63 17.46 -5.65 -0.78
C GLU A 63 15.99 -5.74 -1.23
N GLN A 64 15.24 -4.68 -0.99
CA GLN A 64 14.04 -4.47 -1.77
C GLN A 64 14.46 -3.72 -3.02
N LEU A 65 14.72 -4.48 -4.05
CA LEU A 65 14.73 -3.98 -5.41
C LEU A 65 13.36 -3.32 -5.67
N VAL A 66 13.27 -2.06 -5.31
CA VAL A 66 12.22 -1.20 -5.84
C VAL A 66 12.59 -0.99 -7.30
N GLY A 67 12.40 -2.04 -8.09
CA GLY A 67 12.48 -1.97 -9.52
C GLY A 67 11.49 -0.90 -9.96
N GLY A 68 12.00 0.17 -10.53
CA GLY A 68 11.15 1.20 -11.10
C GLY A 68 10.08 0.54 -11.96
N THR A 69 8.83 0.92 -11.74
CA THR A 69 7.70 0.46 -12.53
C THR A 69 7.96 0.80 -14.00
N SER A 70 8.43 -0.18 -14.76
CA SER A 70 8.82 0.00 -16.17
C SER A 70 7.64 0.01 -17.13
N GLY A 71 6.43 0.25 -16.65
CA GLY A 71 5.24 0.22 -17.50
C GLY A 71 3.98 0.72 -16.80
N PRO A 72 2.89 0.85 -17.55
CA PRO A 72 1.60 1.19 -16.96
C PRO A 72 1.15 0.05 -16.01
N PRO A 73 0.45 0.40 -14.92
CA PRO A 73 -0.08 -0.59 -14.00
C PRO A 73 -1.05 -1.54 -14.73
N VAL A 74 -0.91 -2.81 -14.47
CA VAL A 74 -1.76 -3.85 -15.07
C VAL A 74 -2.61 -4.50 -14.00
N ARG A 75 -3.90 -4.56 -14.25
CA ARG A 75 -4.86 -5.20 -13.38
C ARG A 75 -4.99 -6.68 -13.73
N LEU A 76 -4.91 -7.52 -12.71
CA LEU A 76 -5.10 -8.96 -12.81
C LEU A 76 -6.41 -9.37 -12.13
N PHE A 77 -7.12 -10.29 -12.73
CA PHE A 77 -8.25 -10.97 -12.13
C PHE A 77 -7.77 -12.21 -11.39
N VAL A 78 -8.17 -12.37 -10.16
CA VAL A 78 -7.84 -13.54 -9.33
C VAL A 78 -9.14 -14.20 -8.90
N GLY A 79 -9.39 -15.40 -9.42
CA GLY A 79 -10.56 -16.21 -9.09
C GLY A 79 -10.20 -17.44 -8.24
N GLY A 80 -11.19 -18.09 -7.68
CA GLY A 80 -11.00 -19.28 -6.85
C GLY A 80 -10.51 -19.00 -5.44
N LEU A 81 -10.70 -17.78 -4.96
CA LEU A 81 -10.29 -17.38 -3.61
C LEU A 81 -11.11 -18.10 -2.54
N SER A 82 -10.47 -18.41 -1.41
CA SER A 82 -11.18 -18.86 -0.23
C SER A 82 -12.02 -17.74 0.38
N PHE A 83 -13.03 -18.10 1.15
CA PHE A 83 -13.84 -17.12 1.90
C PHE A 83 -13.04 -16.39 2.98
N ASP A 84 -11.95 -17.00 3.45
CA ASP A 84 -11.05 -16.43 4.45
C ASP A 84 -9.93 -15.57 3.84
N THR A 85 -9.84 -15.52 2.52
CA THR A 85 -8.77 -14.78 1.83
C THR A 85 -8.96 -13.28 1.98
N THR A 86 -7.95 -12.63 2.51
CA THR A 86 -7.91 -11.17 2.70
C THR A 86 -7.18 -10.48 1.53
N PRO A 87 -7.39 -9.17 1.32
CA PRO A 87 -6.60 -8.40 0.36
C PRO A 87 -5.09 -8.41 0.66
N ASP A 88 -4.72 -8.54 1.94
CA ASP A 88 -3.33 -8.57 2.37
C ASP A 88 -2.64 -9.89 2.00
N ASP A 89 -3.36 -11.02 2.06
CA ASP A 89 -2.87 -12.31 1.58
C ASP A 89 -2.52 -12.26 0.08
N LEU A 90 -3.35 -11.57 -0.70
CA LEU A 90 -3.08 -11.34 -2.12
C LEU A 90 -1.85 -10.45 -2.33
N LYS A 91 -1.70 -9.39 -1.55
CA LYS A 91 -0.52 -8.53 -1.63
C LYS A 91 0.77 -9.29 -1.29
N GLU A 92 0.73 -10.13 -0.27
CA GLU A 92 1.86 -10.96 0.13
C GLU A 92 2.22 -11.97 -0.97
N LEU A 93 1.25 -12.70 -1.47
CA LEU A 93 1.45 -13.72 -2.50
C LEU A 93 2.01 -13.12 -3.81
N PHE A 94 1.39 -12.06 -4.31
CA PHE A 94 1.85 -11.39 -5.53
C PHE A 94 3.11 -10.56 -5.31
N GLY A 95 3.33 -10.09 -4.09
CA GLY A 95 4.53 -9.36 -3.67
C GLY A 95 5.82 -10.19 -3.80
N THR A 96 5.74 -11.52 -3.72
CA THR A 96 6.89 -12.41 -3.94
C THR A 96 7.41 -12.38 -5.38
N ILE A 97 6.54 -12.02 -6.32
CA ILE A 97 6.87 -11.99 -7.76
C ILE A 97 7.23 -10.59 -8.22
N GLY A 98 6.58 -9.58 -7.66
CA GLY A 98 6.82 -8.20 -8.04
C GLY A 98 6.04 -7.17 -7.25
N ILE A 99 6.13 -5.93 -7.65
CA ILE A 99 5.49 -4.80 -6.95
C ILE A 99 3.98 -4.84 -7.15
N VAL A 100 3.25 -4.95 -6.06
CA VAL A 100 1.79 -4.82 -6.02
C VAL A 100 1.43 -3.38 -5.69
N VAL A 101 0.72 -2.73 -6.60
CA VAL A 101 0.22 -1.36 -6.43
C VAL A 101 -1.05 -1.36 -5.58
N ASP A 102 -1.96 -2.30 -5.88
CA ASP A 102 -3.23 -2.42 -5.17
C ASP A 102 -3.73 -3.87 -5.21
N ALA A 103 -4.46 -4.27 -4.19
CA ALA A 103 -5.15 -5.55 -4.15
C ALA A 103 -6.50 -5.40 -3.46
N MET A 104 -7.53 -5.97 -4.06
CA MET A 104 -8.88 -5.94 -3.51
C MET A 104 -9.58 -7.28 -3.69
N VAL A 105 -10.33 -7.69 -2.68
CA VAL A 105 -11.25 -8.82 -2.73
C VAL A 105 -12.66 -8.28 -2.92
N VAL A 106 -13.42 -8.90 -3.80
CA VAL A 106 -14.82 -8.50 -4.04
C VAL A 106 -15.73 -9.20 -3.04
N TYR A 107 -16.51 -8.39 -2.34
CA TYR A 107 -17.50 -8.85 -1.39
C TYR A 107 -18.92 -8.66 -1.95
N ASP A 108 -19.82 -9.52 -1.56
CA ASP A 108 -21.24 -9.33 -1.85
C ASP A 108 -21.78 -8.19 -0.98
N ARG A 109 -22.58 -7.32 -1.58
CA ARG A 109 -23.18 -6.18 -0.87
C ARG A 109 -24.32 -6.57 0.06
N ASP A 110 -25.01 -7.65 -0.26
CA ASP A 110 -26.19 -8.09 0.47
C ASP A 110 -25.83 -8.97 1.67
N THR A 111 -24.90 -9.89 1.49
CA THR A 111 -24.46 -10.82 2.54
C THR A 111 -23.17 -10.41 3.24
N GLY A 112 -22.32 -9.60 2.58
CA GLY A 112 -21.01 -9.24 3.08
C GLY A 112 -19.94 -10.33 2.91
N ASP A 113 -20.31 -11.44 2.27
CA ASP A 113 -19.41 -12.56 2.05
C ASP A 113 -18.49 -12.32 0.84
N PRO A 114 -17.26 -12.82 0.88
CA PRO A 114 -16.37 -12.74 -0.28
C PRO A 114 -16.92 -13.61 -1.43
N ARG A 115 -16.95 -13.02 -2.62
CA ARG A 115 -17.45 -13.71 -3.83
C ARG A 115 -16.51 -14.78 -4.38
N GLY A 116 -15.34 -14.96 -3.76
CA GLY A 116 -14.33 -15.92 -4.21
C GLY A 116 -13.48 -15.42 -5.37
N PHE A 117 -13.49 -14.11 -5.65
CA PHE A 117 -12.60 -13.47 -6.62
C PHE A 117 -12.20 -12.07 -6.18
N GLY A 118 -11.11 -11.58 -6.74
CA GLY A 118 -10.58 -10.27 -6.46
C GLY A 118 -9.78 -9.72 -7.63
N PHE A 119 -9.20 -8.56 -7.43
CA PHE A 119 -8.34 -7.91 -8.41
C PHE A 119 -7.03 -7.49 -7.75
N VAL A 120 -5.93 -7.70 -8.46
CA VAL A 120 -4.60 -7.27 -8.06
C VAL A 120 -4.02 -6.39 -9.16
N THR A 121 -3.55 -5.21 -8.79
CA THR A 121 -2.89 -4.29 -9.72
C THR A 121 -1.39 -4.37 -9.48
N MET A 122 -0.65 -4.77 -10.49
CA MET A 122 0.82 -4.80 -10.47
C MET A 122 1.42 -3.61 -11.21
N GLY A 123 2.56 -3.13 -10.75
CA GLY A 123 3.24 -1.97 -11.32
C GLY A 123 3.97 -2.24 -12.64
N ASP A 124 4.14 -3.50 -13.03
CA ASP A 124 4.83 -3.88 -14.26
C ASP A 124 4.08 -4.99 -14.99
N ARG A 125 3.90 -4.81 -16.30
CA ARG A 125 3.24 -5.80 -17.17
C ARG A 125 4.01 -7.12 -17.26
N LYS A 126 5.33 -7.10 -17.26
CA LYS A 126 6.16 -8.30 -17.29
C LYS A 126 5.99 -9.13 -16.02
N LEU A 127 5.99 -8.46 -14.88
CA LEU A 127 5.76 -9.09 -13.58
C LEU A 127 4.32 -9.61 -13.46
N ALA A 128 3.34 -8.88 -13.98
CA ALA A 128 1.96 -9.33 -14.07
C ALA A 128 1.82 -10.62 -14.91
N SER A 129 2.47 -10.68 -16.07
CA SER A 129 2.48 -11.88 -16.91
C SER A 129 3.18 -13.06 -16.23
N LYS A 130 4.25 -12.79 -15.48
CA LYS A 130 4.94 -13.80 -14.68
C LYS A 130 4.05 -14.31 -13.54
N ALA A 131 3.41 -13.42 -12.81
CA ALA A 131 2.47 -13.77 -11.75
C ALA A 131 1.30 -14.62 -12.26
N MET A 132 0.76 -14.28 -13.42
CA MET A 132 -0.30 -15.07 -14.06
C MET A 132 0.14 -16.51 -14.34
N ARG A 133 1.37 -16.71 -14.80
CA ARG A 133 1.90 -18.06 -15.12
C ARG A 133 2.24 -18.87 -13.87
N GLU A 134 2.83 -18.24 -12.87
CA GLU A 134 3.31 -18.92 -11.67
C GLU A 134 2.21 -19.15 -10.65
N LEU A 135 1.28 -18.22 -10.52
CA LEU A 135 0.21 -18.28 -9.53
C LEU A 135 -1.09 -18.90 -10.05
N SER A 136 -1.23 -19.05 -11.38
CA SER A 136 -2.39 -19.74 -11.94
C SER A 136 -2.32 -21.23 -11.61
N GLY A 137 -3.30 -21.70 -10.82
CA GLY A 137 -3.33 -23.08 -10.31
C GLY A 137 -2.58 -23.26 -8.99
N HIS A 138 -2.02 -22.17 -8.42
CA HIS A 138 -1.41 -22.21 -7.09
C HIS A 138 -2.49 -22.41 -6.02
N GLU A 139 -2.18 -23.24 -5.03
CA GLU A 139 -3.08 -23.46 -3.90
C GLU A 139 -2.91 -22.38 -2.84
N LEU A 140 -3.97 -21.62 -2.61
CA LEU A 140 -4.07 -20.65 -1.53
C LEU A 140 -5.19 -21.05 -0.57
N GLN A 141 -4.85 -21.28 0.68
CA GLN A 141 -5.82 -21.67 1.73
C GLN A 141 -6.70 -22.87 1.35
N GLY A 142 -6.11 -23.89 0.70
CA GLY A 142 -6.79 -25.09 0.29
C GLY A 142 -7.64 -24.99 -0.98
N ARG A 143 -7.53 -23.89 -1.72
CA ARG A 143 -8.20 -23.68 -3.00
C ARG A 143 -7.23 -23.26 -4.10
N ASN A 144 -7.41 -23.82 -5.28
CA ASN A 144 -6.60 -23.43 -6.43
C ASN A 144 -7.09 -22.09 -6.99
N ILE A 145 -6.21 -21.11 -6.97
CA ILE A 145 -6.48 -19.80 -7.54
C ILE A 145 -6.26 -19.79 -9.05
N ARG A 146 -7.03 -18.97 -9.73
CA ARG A 146 -6.86 -18.69 -11.14
C ARG A 146 -6.52 -17.23 -11.33
N VAL A 147 -5.45 -16.96 -12.05
CA VAL A 147 -5.00 -15.60 -12.35
C VAL A 147 -5.11 -15.35 -13.85
N ASP A 148 -5.86 -14.32 -14.21
CA ASP A 148 -6.03 -13.87 -15.59
C ASP A 148 -5.76 -12.37 -15.71
N MET A 149 -5.44 -11.88 -16.89
CA MET A 149 -5.32 -10.44 -17.12
C MET A 149 -6.71 -9.81 -17.17
N ALA A 150 -6.97 -8.89 -16.26
CA ALA A 150 -8.18 -8.08 -16.31
C ALA A 150 -8.03 -7.01 -17.39
N THR A 151 -8.71 -7.19 -18.49
CA THR A 151 -8.79 -6.19 -19.54
C THR A 151 -9.87 -5.19 -19.17
N GLU A 152 -9.48 -3.99 -18.78
CA GLU A 152 -10.42 -2.88 -18.67
C GLU A 152 -10.80 -2.44 -20.09
N ARG A 153 -12.08 -2.50 -20.35
CA ARG A 153 -12.66 -1.88 -21.53
C ARG A 153 -13.24 -0.53 -21.21
#